data_1f236053e8151aaa7b13af3877c16464
#
_entry.id   1f236053e8151aaa7b13af3877c16464
#
_cell.length_a   1.000
_cell.length_b   1.000
_cell.length_c   1.000
_cell.angle_alpha   90.00
_cell.angle_beta   90.00
_cell.angle_gamma   90.00
#
_symmetry.space_group_name_H-M   'P 1'
#
loop_
_entity.id
_entity.type
_entity.pdbx_description
1 polymer ?
#
loop_
_entity_poly.entity_id
_entity_poly.type
_entity_poly.pdbx_seq_one_letter_code
_entity_poly.pdbx_strand_id
1 'polypeptide(L)'
;MRRMLIGVLGAVAAVVALAAQANNPNPKPSCNMCPGTYIPVSELEAYRQTAVKENLVDQQVRDIEIGKAHIGIGMVHRGKLAQPAKDSVAEHDLVSEVYHIIDGSATLMLGPDITNMVRRPATQETVRLFNGPGNNGSEIRNGKSYNLKVGDVIVIPAGTGHLFTKIDDHIDYLMVRIDPDKVTPLRDEAASQQYLKTGKQP
;
A
#
# COMPACT_ATOMS: atom_id res chain seq x y z
N MET A 1 -44.24 -5.86 -35.67
CA MET A 1 -42.82 -5.58 -35.88
C MET A 1 -42.48 -4.16 -35.45
N ARG A 2 -42.27 -3.93 -34.13
CA ARG A 2 -41.93 -2.60 -33.61
C ARG A 2 -41.33 -2.76 -32.19
N ARG A 3 -40.16 -3.34 -32.06
CA ARG A 3 -39.38 -3.38 -30.81
C ARG A 3 -37.93 -3.72 -31.12
N MET A 4 -37.16 -2.76 -31.64
CA MET A 4 -35.72 -2.90 -31.73
C MET A 4 -35.05 -1.59 -32.17
N LEU A 5 -35.13 -0.51 -31.37
CA LEU A 5 -34.42 0.74 -31.69
C LEU A 5 -34.04 1.58 -30.46
N ILE A 6 -34.19 1.06 -29.21
CA ILE A 6 -33.89 1.88 -28.00
C ILE A 6 -32.54 1.52 -27.33
N GLY A 7 -31.93 0.40 -27.73
CA GLY A 7 -30.69 -0.08 -27.04
C GLY A 7 -29.39 0.52 -27.52
N VAL A 8 -29.33 1.17 -28.69
CA VAL A 8 -28.06 1.59 -29.31
C VAL A 8 -27.67 3.03 -28.94
N LEU A 9 -28.61 3.90 -28.64
CA LEU A 9 -28.32 5.29 -28.33
C LEU A 9 -27.72 5.53 -26.94
N GLY A 10 -28.01 4.67 -25.98
CA GLY A 10 -27.47 4.81 -24.60
C GLY A 10 -25.97 4.47 -24.47
N ALA A 11 -25.50 3.49 -25.23
CA ALA A 11 -24.10 3.06 -25.18
C ALA A 11 -23.14 4.07 -25.85
N VAL A 12 -23.60 4.75 -26.91
CA VAL A 12 -22.80 5.76 -27.63
C VAL A 12 -22.61 7.03 -26.79
N ALA A 13 -23.62 7.45 -26.04
CA ALA A 13 -23.52 8.62 -25.17
C ALA A 13 -22.56 8.45 -24.01
N ALA A 14 -22.48 7.25 -23.42
CA ALA A 14 -21.54 6.96 -22.33
C ALA A 14 -20.07 6.94 -22.80
N VAL A 15 -19.79 6.40 -23.98
CA VAL A 15 -18.43 6.35 -24.54
C VAL A 15 -17.94 7.74 -24.94
N VAL A 16 -18.84 8.60 -25.48
CA VAL A 16 -18.49 9.99 -25.84
C VAL A 16 -18.21 10.84 -24.60
N ALA A 17 -18.91 10.62 -23.49
CA ALA A 17 -18.66 11.34 -22.24
C ALA A 17 -17.31 11.01 -21.60
N LEU A 18 -16.87 9.74 -21.64
CA LEU A 18 -15.53 9.32 -21.16
C LEU A 18 -14.41 9.88 -22.05
N ALA A 19 -14.58 9.87 -23.36
CA ALA A 19 -13.60 10.43 -24.30
C ALA A 19 -13.47 11.96 -24.16
N ALA A 20 -14.56 12.66 -23.86
CA ALA A 20 -14.55 14.12 -23.65
C ALA A 20 -13.81 14.53 -22.38
N GLN A 21 -13.81 13.71 -21.32
CA GLN A 21 -13.03 13.96 -20.09
C GLN A 21 -11.53 13.73 -20.30
N ALA A 22 -11.14 12.76 -21.10
CA ALA A 22 -9.74 12.45 -21.40
C ALA A 22 -9.06 13.55 -22.26
N ASN A 23 -9.83 14.34 -23.02
CA ASN A 23 -9.35 15.36 -23.95
C ASN A 23 -9.58 16.80 -23.48
N ASN A 24 -9.91 17.03 -22.20
CA ASN A 24 -10.04 18.39 -21.68
C ASN A 24 -8.66 19.06 -21.63
N PRO A 25 -8.36 20.09 -22.45
CA PRO A 25 -7.06 20.76 -22.48
C PRO A 25 -6.76 21.56 -21.19
N ASN A 26 -7.79 21.83 -20.38
CA ASN A 26 -7.68 22.59 -19.13
C ASN A 26 -8.40 21.86 -17.97
N PRO A 27 -7.95 20.68 -17.55
CA PRO A 27 -8.54 19.98 -16.41
C PRO A 27 -8.29 20.78 -15.12
N LYS A 28 -9.30 20.83 -14.26
CA LYS A 28 -9.10 21.39 -12.91
C LYS A 28 -8.17 20.45 -12.11
N PRO A 29 -7.33 21.00 -11.20
CA PRO A 29 -6.56 20.20 -10.27
C PRO A 29 -7.46 19.21 -9.50
N SER A 30 -6.99 17.97 -9.31
CA SER A 30 -7.72 16.95 -8.55
C SER A 30 -7.77 17.24 -7.05
N CYS A 31 -6.85 18.08 -6.56
CA CYS A 31 -6.82 18.58 -5.18
C CYS A 31 -6.79 20.11 -5.21
N ASN A 32 -7.80 20.73 -4.62
CA ASN A 32 -7.89 22.20 -4.57
C ASN A 32 -7.23 22.72 -3.29
N MET A 33 -6.14 23.49 -3.46
CA MET A 33 -5.36 24.09 -2.36
C MET A 33 -4.86 23.08 -1.31
N CYS A 34 -4.62 21.82 -1.69
CA CYS A 34 -4.00 20.85 -0.80
C CYS A 34 -2.56 21.26 -0.51
N PRO A 35 -2.14 21.31 0.76
CA PRO A 35 -0.76 21.64 1.11
C PRO A 35 0.18 20.48 0.72
N GLY A 36 1.41 20.82 0.38
CA GLY A 36 2.47 19.82 0.29
C GLY A 36 2.84 19.30 1.69
N THR A 37 3.24 18.03 1.78
CA THR A 37 3.71 17.42 3.03
C THR A 37 5.19 17.12 2.92
N TYR A 38 5.97 17.60 3.88
CA TYR A 38 7.39 17.30 4.03
C TYR A 38 7.61 16.38 5.23
N ILE A 39 8.34 15.30 5.04
CA ILE A 39 8.74 14.36 6.08
C ILE A 39 10.27 14.35 6.12
N PRO A 40 10.90 14.90 7.17
CA PRO A 40 12.35 14.93 7.25
C PRO A 40 12.94 13.53 7.47
N VAL A 41 14.13 13.28 6.95
CA VAL A 41 14.83 12.00 7.11
C VAL A 41 15.03 11.64 8.59
N SER A 42 15.21 12.62 9.47
CA SER A 42 15.32 12.39 10.92
C SER A 42 14.07 11.77 11.53
N GLU A 43 12.89 12.07 10.99
CA GLU A 43 11.65 11.44 11.43
C GLU A 43 11.56 9.99 10.94
N LEU A 44 11.88 9.72 9.68
CA LEU A 44 11.93 8.36 9.13
C LEU A 44 12.90 7.49 9.91
N GLU A 45 14.07 8.03 10.25
CA GLU A 45 15.07 7.34 11.05
C GLU A 45 14.59 7.05 12.49
N ALA A 46 13.84 7.96 13.12
CA ALA A 46 13.23 7.73 14.42
C ALA A 46 12.23 6.55 14.39
N TYR A 47 11.44 6.44 13.31
CA TYR A 47 10.57 5.29 13.09
C TYR A 47 11.36 4.00 12.90
N ARG A 48 12.43 4.02 12.09
CA ARG A 48 13.29 2.87 11.88
C ARG A 48 13.92 2.38 13.19
N GLN A 49 14.46 3.29 13.99
CA GLN A 49 15.03 2.96 15.30
C GLN A 49 13.98 2.38 16.26
N THR A 50 12.76 2.92 16.23
CA THR A 50 11.64 2.37 17.02
C THR A 50 11.30 0.95 16.55
N ALA A 51 11.26 0.71 15.24
CA ALA A 51 11.01 -0.62 14.69
C ALA A 51 12.03 -1.65 15.16
N VAL A 52 13.32 -1.33 15.06
CA VAL A 52 14.42 -2.21 15.52
C VAL A 52 14.31 -2.48 17.02
N LYS A 53 14.14 -1.42 17.82
CA LYS A 53 14.11 -1.51 19.29
C LYS A 53 12.93 -2.33 19.80
N GLU A 54 11.73 -2.08 19.26
CA GLU A 54 10.48 -2.66 19.74
C GLU A 54 10.07 -3.91 18.92
N ASN A 55 10.92 -4.35 17.97
CA ASN A 55 10.66 -5.48 17.06
C ASN A 55 9.34 -5.30 16.27
N LEU A 56 9.13 -4.10 15.76
CA LEU A 56 7.97 -3.78 14.93
C LEU A 56 8.33 -3.92 13.46
N VAL A 57 7.39 -4.40 12.65
CA VAL A 57 7.63 -4.58 11.21
C VAL A 57 7.21 -3.32 10.45
N ASP A 58 5.99 -2.89 10.60
CA ASP A 58 5.34 -1.87 9.77
C ASP A 58 4.82 -0.73 10.64
N GLN A 59 5.16 0.49 10.27
CA GLN A 59 4.73 1.68 10.99
C GLN A 59 4.26 2.74 10.00
N GLN A 60 3.07 3.28 10.22
CA GLN A 60 2.52 4.39 9.43
C GLN A 60 3.08 5.71 9.92
N VAL A 61 3.81 6.42 9.04
CA VAL A 61 4.40 7.74 9.34
C VAL A 61 3.40 8.85 9.03
N ARG A 62 2.76 8.80 7.86
CA ARG A 62 1.74 9.76 7.39
C ARG A 62 0.67 9.05 6.60
N ASP A 63 -0.51 9.65 6.56
CA ASP A 63 -1.54 9.33 5.59
C ASP A 63 -2.17 10.63 5.12
N ILE A 64 -2.09 10.92 3.81
CA ILE A 64 -2.22 12.26 3.25
C ILE A 64 -3.30 12.28 2.19
N GLU A 65 -4.23 13.23 2.29
CA GLU A 65 -5.22 13.51 1.24
C GLU A 65 -4.56 14.19 0.04
N ILE A 66 -4.69 13.61 -1.15
CA ILE A 66 -4.19 14.19 -2.41
C ILE A 66 -5.29 14.42 -3.46
N GLY A 67 -6.55 14.46 -3.05
CA GLY A 67 -7.73 14.71 -3.88
C GLY A 67 -8.42 13.43 -4.33
N LYS A 68 -7.84 12.63 -5.20
CA LYS A 68 -8.45 11.39 -5.70
C LYS A 68 -8.03 10.13 -4.93
N ALA A 69 -7.09 10.25 -4.02
CA ALA A 69 -6.58 9.14 -3.22
C ALA A 69 -6.04 9.65 -1.89
N HIS A 70 -5.88 8.73 -0.94
CA HIS A 70 -4.93 8.91 0.16
C HIS A 70 -3.57 8.33 -0.24
N ILE A 71 -2.50 8.92 0.27
CA ILE A 71 -1.13 8.40 0.18
C ILE A 71 -0.61 8.13 1.59
N GLY A 72 -0.48 6.86 1.91
CA GLY A 72 0.17 6.42 3.14
C GLY A 72 1.69 6.35 2.98
N ILE A 73 2.44 6.90 3.92
CA ILE A 73 3.89 6.76 4.00
C ILE A 73 4.20 5.90 5.22
N GLY A 74 4.80 4.75 5.00
CA GLY A 74 5.22 3.81 6.03
C GLY A 74 6.73 3.64 6.08
N MET A 75 7.25 3.36 7.27
CA MET A 75 8.62 2.89 7.49
C MET A 75 8.59 1.44 7.93
N VAL A 76 9.27 0.58 7.20
CA VAL A 76 9.26 -0.87 7.45
C VAL A 76 10.67 -1.37 7.75
N HIS A 77 10.77 -2.14 8.82
CA HIS A 77 11.94 -2.91 9.18
C HIS A 77 11.58 -4.40 9.30
N ARG A 78 12.35 -5.24 8.65
CA ARG A 78 12.23 -6.71 8.81
C ARG A 78 13.60 -7.30 9.13
N GLY A 79 13.70 -7.97 10.25
CA GLY A 79 14.89 -8.72 10.61
C GLY A 79 15.04 -10.02 9.82
N LYS A 80 16.03 -10.81 10.19
CA LYS A 80 16.36 -12.08 9.55
C LYS A 80 15.17 -13.02 9.43
N LEU A 81 15.03 -13.62 8.25
CA LEU A 81 13.97 -14.59 7.92
C LEU A 81 14.59 -15.74 7.13
N ALA A 82 14.75 -16.92 7.75
CA ALA A 82 15.26 -18.09 7.08
C ALA A 82 14.22 -18.74 6.15
N GLN A 83 12.94 -18.72 6.54
CA GLN A 83 11.80 -19.21 5.80
C GLN A 83 10.53 -18.47 6.25
N PRO A 84 9.53 -18.29 5.36
CA PRO A 84 8.29 -17.63 5.72
C PRO A 84 7.51 -18.42 6.77
N ALA A 85 6.75 -17.70 7.59
CA ALA A 85 5.78 -18.32 8.48
C ALA A 85 4.65 -18.95 7.65
N LYS A 86 3.97 -19.94 8.21
CA LYS A 86 2.79 -20.52 7.60
C LYS A 86 1.70 -19.43 7.42
N ASP A 87 1.00 -19.48 6.30
CA ASP A 87 -0.11 -18.59 5.97
C ASP A 87 0.25 -17.09 6.06
N SER A 88 1.47 -16.75 5.66
CA SER A 88 2.02 -15.39 5.73
C SER A 88 2.05 -14.63 4.40
N VAL A 89 1.44 -15.18 3.33
CA VAL A 89 1.16 -14.39 2.15
C VAL A 89 0.22 -13.27 2.54
N ALA A 90 0.58 -12.03 2.23
CA ALA A 90 -0.28 -10.87 2.42
C ALA A 90 -0.87 -10.42 1.08
N GLU A 91 -2.08 -9.90 1.13
CA GLU A 91 -2.78 -9.28 0.01
C GLU A 91 -3.67 -8.17 0.55
N HIS A 92 -3.83 -7.07 -0.21
CA HIS A 92 -4.69 -5.92 0.10
C HIS A 92 -5.67 -5.72 -1.05
N ASP A 93 -6.98 -5.66 -0.75
CA ASP A 93 -8.00 -5.58 -1.80
C ASP A 93 -7.99 -4.25 -2.57
N LEU A 94 -7.72 -3.14 -1.88
CA LEU A 94 -7.95 -1.79 -2.39
C LEU A 94 -6.70 -0.90 -2.36
N VAL A 95 -5.69 -1.26 -1.56
CA VAL A 95 -4.47 -0.49 -1.38
C VAL A 95 -3.34 -1.12 -2.18
N SER A 96 -2.73 -0.35 -3.08
CA SER A 96 -1.49 -0.72 -3.76
C SER A 96 -0.28 -0.22 -2.96
N GLU A 97 0.86 -0.90 -3.10
CA GLU A 97 2.07 -0.58 -2.36
C GLU A 97 3.26 -0.36 -3.30
N VAL A 98 4.12 0.58 -2.95
CA VAL A 98 5.43 0.77 -3.58
C VAL A 98 6.48 0.70 -2.49
N TYR A 99 7.45 -0.21 -2.62
CA TYR A 99 8.60 -0.28 -1.73
C TYR A 99 9.82 0.36 -2.39
N HIS A 100 10.49 1.25 -1.70
CA HIS A 100 11.82 1.74 -2.05
C HIS A 100 12.81 1.26 -0.99
N ILE A 101 13.72 0.37 -1.37
CA ILE A 101 14.66 -0.28 -0.46
C ILE A 101 15.77 0.71 -0.07
N ILE A 102 15.92 0.95 1.22
CA ILE A 102 16.86 1.92 1.78
C ILE A 102 18.03 1.27 2.51
N ASP A 103 17.87 0.04 3.04
CA ASP A 103 18.96 -0.72 3.66
C ASP A 103 18.68 -2.23 3.56
N GLY A 104 19.73 -3.05 3.62
CA GLY A 104 19.63 -4.50 3.61
C GLY A 104 19.22 -5.12 2.29
N SER A 105 18.74 -6.36 2.34
CA SER A 105 18.31 -7.13 1.16
C SER A 105 17.38 -8.28 1.54
N ALA A 106 16.52 -8.70 0.58
CA ALA A 106 15.60 -9.80 0.77
C ALA A 106 15.17 -10.44 -0.56
N THR A 107 14.62 -11.65 -0.46
CA THR A 107 13.86 -12.25 -1.58
C THR A 107 12.37 -12.08 -1.33
N LEU A 108 11.69 -11.43 -2.26
CA LEU A 108 10.24 -11.19 -2.25
C LEU A 108 9.59 -11.95 -3.40
N MET A 109 8.52 -12.70 -3.14
CA MET A 109 7.67 -13.33 -4.14
C MET A 109 6.39 -12.55 -4.32
N LEU A 110 5.98 -12.32 -5.57
CA LEU A 110 4.72 -11.66 -5.95
C LEU A 110 3.92 -12.53 -6.91
N GLY A 111 2.60 -12.48 -6.80
CA GLY A 111 1.68 -13.09 -7.76
C GLY A 111 0.22 -13.02 -7.35
N PRO A 112 -0.72 -13.04 -8.31
CA PRO A 112 -2.15 -12.92 -8.02
C PRO A 112 -2.81 -14.24 -7.60
N ASP A 113 -2.16 -15.39 -7.85
CA ASP A 113 -2.76 -16.72 -7.62
C ASP A 113 -2.43 -17.21 -6.21
N ILE A 114 -3.23 -16.79 -5.22
CA ILE A 114 -3.03 -17.08 -3.80
C ILE A 114 -3.91 -18.26 -3.38
N THR A 115 -3.33 -19.22 -2.68
CA THR A 115 -4.07 -20.39 -2.15
C THR A 115 -4.53 -20.16 -0.70
N ASN A 116 -5.64 -20.81 -0.33
CA ASN A 116 -6.16 -20.82 1.04
C ASN A 116 -6.30 -19.43 1.65
N MET A 117 -6.85 -18.49 0.89
CA MET A 117 -7.07 -17.11 1.34
C MET A 117 -8.03 -17.08 2.55
N VAL A 118 -7.62 -16.35 3.58
CA VAL A 118 -8.42 -16.11 4.78
C VAL A 118 -8.51 -14.60 4.99
N ARG A 119 -9.75 -14.11 5.08
CA ARG A 119 -10.04 -12.69 5.32
C ARG A 119 -9.47 -12.22 6.64
N ARG A 120 -8.71 -11.13 6.64
CA ARG A 120 -8.28 -10.48 7.87
C ARG A 120 -9.48 -9.81 8.57
N PRO A 121 -9.60 -9.95 9.91
CA PRO A 121 -10.67 -9.28 10.66
C PRO A 121 -10.64 -7.77 10.46
N ALA A 122 -11.80 -7.15 10.23
CA ALA A 122 -11.91 -5.70 10.10
C ALA A 122 -11.48 -4.93 11.38
N THR A 123 -11.44 -5.60 12.53
CA THR A 123 -10.97 -5.05 13.81
C THR A 123 -9.45 -5.05 13.97
N GLN A 124 -8.72 -5.74 13.08
CA GLN A 124 -7.26 -5.79 13.13
C GLN A 124 -6.67 -4.40 12.86
N GLU A 125 -5.69 -3.99 13.65
CA GLU A 125 -5.10 -2.65 13.58
C GLU A 125 -4.52 -2.34 12.19
N THR A 126 -3.78 -3.28 11.60
CA THR A 126 -3.21 -3.12 10.26
C THR A 126 -4.27 -2.91 9.19
N VAL A 127 -5.43 -3.58 9.31
CA VAL A 127 -6.58 -3.39 8.40
C VAL A 127 -7.19 -2.00 8.58
N ARG A 128 -7.37 -1.59 9.82
CA ARG A 128 -8.04 -0.32 10.14
C ARG A 128 -7.19 0.91 9.84
N LEU A 129 -5.88 0.84 10.06
CA LEU A 129 -5.02 2.02 10.12
C LEU A 129 -3.98 2.09 8.99
N PHE A 130 -3.65 0.95 8.34
CA PHE A 130 -2.51 0.93 7.41
C PHE A 130 -2.89 0.44 6.01
N ASN A 131 -3.47 -0.75 5.91
CA ASN A 131 -3.51 -1.51 4.65
C ASN A 131 -4.92 -1.64 4.08
N GLY A 132 -5.96 -1.20 4.81
CA GLY A 132 -7.34 -1.48 4.44
C GLY A 132 -7.70 -2.97 4.47
N PRO A 133 -8.84 -3.34 3.89
CA PRO A 133 -9.27 -4.73 3.83
C PRO A 133 -8.31 -5.58 2.98
N GLY A 134 -8.19 -6.86 3.34
CA GLY A 134 -7.32 -7.79 2.63
C GLY A 134 -7.33 -9.19 3.24
N ASN A 135 -6.46 -10.04 2.74
CA ASN A 135 -6.41 -11.46 3.10
C ASN A 135 -4.99 -11.89 3.46
N ASN A 136 -4.89 -12.97 4.23
CA ASN A 136 -3.70 -13.79 4.29
C ASN A 136 -3.90 -15.04 3.45
N GLY A 137 -2.81 -15.65 2.97
CA GLY A 137 -2.84 -16.89 2.21
C GLY A 137 -1.66 -17.79 2.52
N SER A 138 -1.73 -19.03 2.06
CA SER A 138 -0.70 -20.04 2.34
C SER A 138 0.44 -20.01 1.34
N GLU A 139 0.16 -19.74 0.06
CA GLU A 139 1.12 -19.86 -1.02
C GLU A 139 0.74 -18.94 -2.18
N ILE A 140 1.72 -18.51 -2.95
CA ILE A 140 1.54 -17.85 -4.25
C ILE A 140 1.96 -18.83 -5.35
N ARG A 141 0.97 -19.37 -6.09
CA ARG A 141 1.24 -20.25 -7.22
C ARG A 141 1.68 -19.43 -8.44
N ASN A 142 2.64 -19.96 -9.18
CA ASN A 142 3.21 -19.29 -10.37
C ASN A 142 3.71 -17.85 -10.07
N GLY A 143 4.07 -17.57 -8.82
CA GLY A 143 4.63 -16.29 -8.41
C GLY A 143 6.02 -16.06 -8.99
N LYS A 144 6.39 -14.80 -9.11
CA LYS A 144 7.72 -14.36 -9.50
C LYS A 144 8.51 -13.87 -8.30
N SER A 145 9.73 -14.40 -8.11
CA SER A 145 10.65 -13.98 -7.07
C SER A 145 11.57 -12.85 -7.54
N TYR A 146 11.82 -11.91 -6.64
CA TYR A 146 12.71 -10.77 -6.83
C TYR A 146 13.72 -10.71 -5.69
N ASN A 147 15.01 -10.57 -6.02
CA ASN A 147 16.06 -10.32 -5.06
C ASN A 147 16.23 -8.81 -4.91
N LEU A 148 15.69 -8.26 -3.85
CA LEU A 148 15.69 -6.84 -3.55
C LEU A 148 16.97 -6.42 -2.86
N LYS A 149 17.50 -5.24 -3.21
CA LYS A 149 18.67 -4.60 -2.63
C LYS A 149 18.47 -3.09 -2.56
N VAL A 150 19.33 -2.41 -1.85
CA VAL A 150 19.31 -0.94 -1.70
C VAL A 150 19.21 -0.24 -3.07
N GLY A 151 18.28 0.71 -3.15
CA GLY A 151 17.95 1.48 -4.34
C GLY A 151 16.88 0.86 -5.24
N ASP A 152 16.54 -0.43 -5.06
CA ASP A 152 15.48 -1.04 -5.84
C ASP A 152 14.10 -0.46 -5.47
N VAL A 153 13.22 -0.44 -6.47
CA VAL A 153 11.81 -0.08 -6.30
C VAL A 153 10.94 -1.22 -6.81
N ILE A 154 9.94 -1.61 -6.04
CA ILE A 154 8.95 -2.59 -6.46
C ILE A 154 7.54 -2.07 -6.24
N VAL A 155 6.66 -2.28 -7.22
CA VAL A 155 5.24 -1.90 -7.18
C VAL A 155 4.40 -3.15 -7.02
N ILE A 156 3.51 -3.15 -6.03
CA ILE A 156 2.60 -4.24 -5.71
C ILE A 156 1.17 -3.72 -5.88
N PRO A 157 0.49 -4.05 -6.98
CA PRO A 157 -0.91 -3.66 -7.19
C PRO A 157 -1.84 -4.28 -6.13
N ALA A 158 -2.93 -3.58 -5.80
CA ALA A 158 -4.02 -4.15 -5.02
C ALA A 158 -4.47 -5.50 -5.61
N GLY A 159 -4.82 -6.46 -4.77
CA GLY A 159 -5.15 -7.84 -5.16
C GLY A 159 -3.94 -8.73 -5.45
N THR A 160 -2.70 -8.22 -5.36
CA THR A 160 -1.49 -9.01 -5.60
C THR A 160 -0.93 -9.55 -4.28
N GLY A 161 -0.81 -10.88 -4.21
CA GLY A 161 -0.13 -11.54 -3.10
C GLY A 161 1.35 -11.24 -3.06
N HIS A 162 1.87 -11.00 -1.87
CA HIS A 162 3.28 -10.74 -1.64
C HIS A 162 3.80 -11.46 -0.39
N LEU A 163 5.02 -11.98 -0.49
CA LEU A 163 5.62 -12.82 0.54
C LEU A 163 7.15 -12.68 0.55
N PHE A 164 7.72 -12.21 1.63
CA PHE A 164 9.16 -12.34 1.84
C PHE A 164 9.49 -13.80 2.09
N THR A 165 10.29 -14.40 1.22
CA THR A 165 10.67 -15.81 1.30
C THR A 165 12.02 -16.01 2.01
N LYS A 166 12.88 -14.99 2.00
CA LYS A 166 14.18 -15.02 2.68
C LYS A 166 14.68 -13.61 2.97
N ILE A 167 15.28 -13.43 4.15
CA ILE A 167 16.03 -12.23 4.55
C ILE A 167 17.26 -12.74 5.29
N ASP A 168 18.47 -12.48 4.76
CA ASP A 168 19.71 -13.03 5.35
C ASP A 168 20.10 -12.33 6.66
N ASP A 169 19.87 -11.03 6.75
CA ASP A 169 20.13 -10.20 7.91
C ASP A 169 18.91 -9.30 8.21
N HIS A 170 18.70 -8.25 7.42
CA HIS A 170 17.53 -7.38 7.51
C HIS A 170 17.21 -6.77 6.15
N ILE A 171 16.05 -6.11 6.08
CA ILE A 171 15.66 -5.20 5.01
C ILE A 171 14.85 -4.05 5.58
N ASP A 172 15.23 -2.81 5.22
CA ASP A 172 14.51 -1.58 5.52
C ASP A 172 14.01 -0.94 4.22
N TYR A 173 12.78 -0.49 4.21
CA TYR A 173 12.23 0.18 3.05
C TYR A 173 11.20 1.24 3.42
N LEU A 174 11.19 2.31 2.61
CA LEU A 174 10.10 3.25 2.59
C LEU A 174 8.94 2.61 1.82
N MET A 175 7.77 2.57 2.45
CA MET A 175 6.54 2.09 1.82
C MET A 175 5.65 3.27 1.48
N VAL A 176 5.20 3.32 0.22
CA VAL A 176 4.17 4.24 -0.23
C VAL A 176 2.92 3.43 -0.53
N ARG A 177 1.85 3.70 0.21
CA ARG A 177 0.51 3.12 0.01
C ARG A 177 -0.32 4.06 -0.84
N ILE A 178 -0.94 3.52 -1.87
CA ILE A 178 -1.83 4.24 -2.77
C ILE A 178 -3.24 3.73 -2.52
N ASP A 179 -4.06 4.56 -1.90
CA ASP A 179 -5.42 4.25 -1.45
C ASP A 179 -6.46 5.13 -2.19
N PRO A 180 -6.89 4.73 -3.39
CA PRO A 180 -7.86 5.49 -4.18
C PRO A 180 -9.27 5.49 -3.57
N ASP A 181 -9.60 4.48 -2.78
CA ASP A 181 -10.91 4.30 -2.15
C ASP A 181 -10.98 4.93 -0.75
N LYS A 182 -9.84 5.47 -0.26
CA LYS A 182 -9.73 6.17 1.03
C LYS A 182 -10.19 5.32 2.22
N VAL A 183 -9.79 4.07 2.21
CA VAL A 183 -10.18 3.09 3.26
C VAL A 183 -9.31 3.20 4.52
N THR A 184 -8.21 3.95 4.45
CA THR A 184 -7.34 4.23 5.59
C THR A 184 -7.57 5.64 6.14
N PRO A 185 -7.50 5.85 7.46
CA PRO A 185 -7.67 7.17 8.06
C PRO A 185 -6.46 8.06 7.80
N LEU A 186 -6.70 9.36 7.66
CA LEU A 186 -5.63 10.35 7.56
C LEU A 186 -4.78 10.37 8.84
N ARG A 187 -3.49 10.62 8.67
CA ARG A 187 -2.51 10.74 9.74
C ARG A 187 -1.60 11.94 9.50
N ASP A 188 -1.72 12.93 10.36
CA ASP A 188 -0.93 14.15 10.30
C ASP A 188 0.40 14.06 11.07
N GLU A 189 1.15 15.14 11.07
CA GLU A 189 2.42 15.25 11.78
C GLU A 189 2.24 15.15 13.30
N ALA A 190 1.19 15.75 13.85
CA ALA A 190 0.95 15.74 15.29
C ALA A 190 0.72 14.32 15.80
N ALA A 191 -0.10 13.53 15.09
CA ALA A 191 -0.34 12.13 15.40
C ALA A 191 0.95 11.28 15.32
N SER A 192 1.81 11.56 14.34
CA SER A 192 3.10 10.88 14.20
C SER A 192 4.06 11.21 15.33
N GLN A 193 4.17 12.47 15.68
CA GLN A 193 5.02 12.91 16.82
C GLN A 193 4.51 12.34 18.14
N GLN A 194 3.20 12.24 18.31
CA GLN A 194 2.61 11.58 19.48
C GLN A 194 2.97 10.10 19.54
N TYR A 195 2.85 9.39 18.40
CA TYR A 195 3.25 7.98 18.32
C TYR A 195 4.71 7.76 18.70
N LEU A 196 5.64 8.54 18.14
CA LEU A 196 7.07 8.43 18.45
C LEU A 196 7.37 8.67 19.95
N LYS A 197 6.56 9.47 20.64
CA LYS A 197 6.70 9.72 22.08
C LYS A 197 6.09 8.63 22.96
N THR A 198 5.00 8.02 22.53
CA THR A 198 4.17 7.16 23.38
C THR A 198 4.16 5.69 22.98
N GLY A 199 4.56 5.36 21.75
CA GLY A 199 4.42 4.03 21.14
C GLY A 199 2.97 3.61 20.88
N LYS A 200 2.00 4.51 21.06
CA LYS A 200 0.57 4.21 20.89
C LYS A 200 0.02 4.87 19.64
N GLN A 201 -0.70 4.11 18.85
CA GLN A 201 -1.48 4.65 17.74
C GLN A 201 -2.55 5.61 18.28
N PRO A 202 -2.78 6.74 17.62
CA PRO A 202 -3.83 7.69 18.00
C PRO A 202 -5.24 7.12 17.78
#